data_582d1b3c571b0cc8b819f3e422132ed9
#
_entry.id   582d1b3c571b0cc8b819f3e422132ed9
#
_cell.length_a   1.000
_cell.length_b   1.000
_cell.length_c   1.000
_cell.angle_alpha   90.00
_cell.angle_beta   90.00
_cell.angle_gamma   90.00
#
_symmetry.space_group_name_H-M   'P 1'
#
loop_
_entity.id
_entity.type
_entity.pdbx_description
1 polymer ?
#
loop_
_entity_poly.entity_id
_entity_poly.type
_entity_poly.pdbx_seq_one_letter_code
_entity_poly.pdbx_strand_id
1 'polypeptide(L)'
;EGTHDIITELVASDAVLYNLKIPGYNPPGTMLAASFEKGLVNIRKVMDSTGGEVFDVQNVANLDSTFRALIQRIKTRYTIGYYTKATAAEGKQHKLDLRLAPSFGKKGREYVVLTKTAFYVH
;
A
#
# COMPACT_ATOMS: atom_id res chain seq x y z
N GLU A 1 -16.90 10.00 4.60
CA GLU A 1 -15.53 10.18 4.11
C GLU A 1 -15.29 9.30 2.88
N GLY A 2 -14.76 9.89 1.84
CA GLY A 2 -14.46 9.17 0.61
C GLY A 2 -13.09 8.49 0.65
N THR A 3 -12.88 7.53 -0.26
CA THR A 3 -11.59 6.83 -0.42
C THR A 3 -10.44 7.82 -0.64
N HIS A 4 -10.69 8.92 -1.35
CA HIS A 4 -9.68 9.94 -1.60
C HIS A 4 -9.21 10.63 -0.31
N ASP A 5 -10.11 10.92 0.61
CA ASP A 5 -9.78 11.55 1.89
C ASP A 5 -8.94 10.63 2.76
N ILE A 6 -9.27 9.35 2.80
CA ILE A 6 -8.51 8.33 3.51
C ILE A 6 -7.09 8.21 2.95
N ILE A 7 -6.93 8.17 1.63
CA ILE A 7 -5.62 8.13 0.98
C ILE A 7 -4.79 9.36 1.34
N THR A 8 -5.39 10.54 1.27
CA THR A 8 -4.73 11.81 1.60
C THR A 8 -4.20 11.79 3.03
N GLU A 9 -5.03 11.37 3.97
CA GLU A 9 -4.67 11.30 5.39
C GLU A 9 -3.54 10.27 5.66
N LEU A 10 -3.64 9.08 5.07
CA LEU A 10 -2.62 8.03 5.24
C LEU A 10 -1.29 8.43 4.61
N VAL A 11 -1.29 9.02 3.42
CA VAL A 11 -0.07 9.49 2.76
C VAL A 11 0.57 10.64 3.55
N ALA A 12 -0.22 11.56 4.07
CA ALA A 12 0.26 12.68 4.86
C ALA A 12 0.86 12.23 6.20
N SER A 13 0.32 11.18 6.81
CA SER A 13 0.81 10.64 8.09
C SER A 13 1.96 9.62 7.95
N ASP A 14 2.45 9.38 6.74
CA ASP A 14 3.45 8.33 6.44
C ASP A 14 3.04 6.92 6.86
N ALA A 15 1.75 6.66 6.99
CA ALA A 15 1.23 5.35 7.30
C ALA A 15 1.32 4.41 6.09
N VAL A 16 1.48 3.13 6.34
CA VAL A 16 1.46 2.07 5.31
C VAL A 16 0.38 1.08 5.65
N LEU A 17 -0.46 0.78 4.68
CA LEU A 17 -1.57 -0.14 4.85
C LEU A 17 -1.20 -1.53 4.31
N TYR A 18 -1.22 -2.52 5.19
CA TYR A 18 -1.12 -3.93 4.82
C TYR A 18 -2.49 -4.58 4.96
N ASN A 19 -2.89 -5.35 3.96
CA ASN A 19 -4.16 -6.06 3.97
C ASN A 19 -3.93 -7.57 4.12
N LEU A 20 -4.52 -8.15 5.16
CA LEU A 20 -4.55 -9.58 5.40
C LEU A 20 -5.89 -10.12 4.91
N LYS A 21 -5.88 -10.81 3.78
CA LYS A 21 -7.08 -11.43 3.22
C LYS A 21 -7.24 -12.84 3.78
N ILE A 22 -8.22 -13.00 4.65
CA ILE A 22 -8.51 -14.28 5.33
C ILE A 22 -9.75 -14.91 4.69
N PRO A 23 -9.77 -16.25 4.45
CA PRO A 23 -10.95 -16.92 3.95
C PRO A 23 -12.13 -16.70 4.89
N GLY A 24 -13.27 -16.34 4.33
CA GLY A 24 -14.48 -16.06 5.08
C GLY A 24 -15.72 -16.44 4.28
N TYR A 25 -16.86 -16.26 4.92
CA TYR A 25 -18.14 -16.50 4.29
C TYR A 25 -18.41 -15.45 3.21
N ASN A 26 -18.60 -15.91 1.98
CA ASN A 26 -19.08 -15.08 0.89
C ASN A 26 -20.61 -15.15 0.85
N PRO A 27 -21.31 -14.08 1.22
CA PRO A 27 -22.77 -14.12 1.17
C PRO A 27 -23.26 -14.31 -0.28
N PRO A 28 -24.20 -15.25 -0.52
CA PRO A 28 -24.79 -15.39 -1.84
C PRO A 28 -25.69 -14.18 -2.13
N GLY A 29 -25.49 -13.56 -3.29
CA GLY A 29 -26.33 -12.44 -3.73
C GLY A 29 -25.54 -11.43 -4.54
N THR A 30 -26.11 -11.02 -5.66
CA THR A 30 -25.47 -10.16 -6.63
C THR A 30 -25.19 -8.74 -6.10
N MET A 31 -26.06 -8.18 -5.29
CA MET A 31 -25.90 -6.83 -4.74
C MET A 31 -24.77 -6.77 -3.68
N LEU A 32 -24.72 -7.78 -2.81
CA LEU A 32 -23.68 -7.87 -1.79
C LEU A 32 -22.31 -8.16 -2.41
N ALA A 33 -22.27 -9.01 -3.45
CA ALA A 33 -21.06 -9.30 -4.19
C ALA A 33 -20.49 -8.04 -4.86
N ALA A 34 -21.33 -7.24 -5.52
CA ALA A 34 -20.91 -5.99 -6.16
C ALA A 34 -20.36 -4.99 -5.15
N SER A 35 -21.00 -4.82 -3.99
CA SER A 35 -20.54 -3.96 -2.91
C SER A 35 -19.21 -4.43 -2.33
N PHE A 36 -19.04 -5.73 -2.19
CA PHE A 36 -17.82 -6.35 -1.70
C PHE A 36 -16.64 -6.13 -2.68
N GLU A 37 -16.86 -6.35 -3.97
CA GLU A 37 -15.86 -6.10 -5.01
C GLU A 37 -15.42 -4.63 -5.03
N LYS A 38 -16.37 -3.72 -4.93
CA LYS A 38 -16.07 -2.27 -4.87
C LYS A 38 -15.22 -1.94 -3.65
N GLY A 39 -15.53 -2.53 -2.50
CA GLY A 39 -14.73 -2.38 -1.28
C GLY A 39 -13.30 -2.89 -1.46
N LEU A 40 -13.11 -4.04 -2.09
CA LEU A 40 -11.79 -4.60 -2.39
C LEU A 40 -10.97 -3.72 -3.32
N VAL A 41 -11.60 -3.14 -4.35
CA VAL A 41 -10.94 -2.20 -5.26
C VAL A 41 -10.47 -0.95 -4.50
N ASN A 42 -11.30 -0.42 -3.60
CA ASN A 42 -10.94 0.73 -2.79
C ASN A 42 -9.79 0.43 -1.83
N ILE A 43 -9.79 -0.72 -1.17
CA ILE A 43 -8.71 -1.16 -0.27
C ILE A 43 -7.40 -1.28 -1.04
N ARG A 44 -7.42 -1.89 -2.21
CA ARG A 44 -6.24 -2.02 -3.07
C ARG A 44 -5.68 -0.66 -3.47
N LYS A 45 -6.54 0.27 -3.86
CA LYS A 45 -6.14 1.63 -4.20
C LYS A 45 -5.46 2.35 -3.03
N VAL A 46 -6.01 2.20 -1.83
CA VAL A 46 -5.40 2.76 -0.61
C VAL A 46 -4.04 2.14 -0.33
N MET A 47 -3.91 0.81 -0.44
CA MET A 47 -2.63 0.13 -0.24
C MET A 47 -1.58 0.58 -1.23
N ASP A 48 -1.90 0.60 -2.52
CA ASP A 48 -0.97 1.00 -3.57
C ASP A 48 -0.47 2.43 -3.35
N SER A 49 -1.33 3.32 -2.87
CA SER A 49 -0.97 4.70 -2.57
C SER A 49 -0.03 4.83 -1.38
N THR A 50 -0.05 3.89 -0.44
CA THR A 50 0.79 3.91 0.77
C THR A 50 2.03 3.04 0.67
N GLY A 51 2.19 2.26 -0.40
CA GLY A 51 3.30 1.32 -0.57
C GLY A 51 3.14 0.01 0.22
N GLY A 52 1.92 -0.36 0.56
CA GLY A 52 1.61 -1.60 1.26
C GLY A 52 1.45 -2.82 0.36
N GLU A 53 1.09 -3.92 0.96
CA GLU A 53 0.90 -5.21 0.28
C GLU A 53 -0.36 -5.92 0.74
N VAL A 54 -0.87 -6.82 -0.11
CA VAL A 54 -1.90 -7.81 0.25
C VAL A 54 -1.23 -9.12 0.59
N PHE A 55 -1.57 -9.69 1.74
CA PHE A 55 -1.18 -11.04 2.13
C PHE A 55 -2.42 -11.93 2.07
N ASP A 56 -2.40 -12.94 1.20
CA ASP A 56 -3.51 -13.87 1.02
C ASP A 56 -3.30 -15.11 1.90
N VAL A 57 -4.16 -15.26 2.90
CA VAL A 57 -4.12 -16.40 3.81
C VAL A 57 -5.02 -17.49 3.24
N GLN A 58 -4.45 -18.57 2.72
CA GLN A 58 -5.19 -19.66 2.09
C GLN A 58 -6.13 -20.39 3.06
N ASN A 59 -5.65 -20.59 4.29
CA ASN A 59 -6.46 -21.14 5.38
C ASN A 59 -5.95 -20.63 6.73
N VAL A 60 -6.74 -20.84 7.78
CA VAL A 60 -6.41 -20.36 9.13
C VAL A 60 -5.11 -20.97 9.67
N ALA A 61 -4.74 -22.19 9.26
CA ALA A 61 -3.49 -22.82 9.65
C ALA A 61 -2.26 -22.07 9.16
N ASN A 62 -2.38 -21.30 8.06
CA ASN A 62 -1.30 -20.51 7.49
C ASN A 62 -1.20 -19.09 8.07
N LEU A 63 -2.07 -18.73 9.00
CA LEU A 63 -2.12 -17.39 9.58
C LEU A 63 -0.82 -17.01 10.28
N ASP A 64 -0.24 -17.92 11.06
CA ASP A 64 1.01 -17.68 11.77
C ASP A 64 2.18 -17.40 10.82
N SER A 65 2.32 -18.20 9.77
CA SER A 65 3.37 -18.00 8.76
C SER A 65 3.17 -16.70 7.99
N THR A 66 1.93 -16.31 7.74
CA THR A 66 1.60 -15.03 7.09
C THR A 66 1.97 -13.84 7.98
N PHE A 67 1.68 -13.92 9.28
CA PHE A 67 2.09 -12.87 10.22
C PHE A 67 3.61 -12.74 10.32
N ARG A 68 4.35 -13.84 10.30
CA ARG A 68 5.81 -13.81 10.28
C ARG A 68 6.33 -13.13 9.02
N ALA A 69 5.76 -13.42 7.87
CA ALA A 69 6.10 -12.75 6.61
C ALA A 69 5.81 -11.25 6.67
N LEU A 70 4.67 -10.86 7.23
CA LEU A 70 4.32 -9.46 7.43
C LEU A 70 5.30 -8.72 8.33
N ILE A 71 5.69 -9.32 9.47
CA ILE A 71 6.67 -8.76 10.40
C ILE A 71 8.02 -8.59 9.69
N GLN A 72 8.43 -9.56 8.88
CA GLN A 72 9.66 -9.49 8.10
C GLN A 72 9.63 -8.33 7.10
N ARG A 73 8.52 -8.11 6.43
CA ARG A 73 8.32 -6.96 5.54
C ARG A 73 8.46 -5.63 6.29
N ILE A 74 7.87 -5.51 7.45
CA ILE A 74 7.97 -4.31 8.29
C ILE A 74 9.42 -4.06 8.71
N LYS A 75 10.14 -5.08 9.11
CA LYS A 75 11.54 -4.98 9.54
C LYS A 75 12.51 -4.65 8.41
N THR A 76 12.19 -5.01 7.18
CA THR A 76 13.05 -4.79 6.01
C THR A 76 12.69 -3.52 5.23
N ARG A 77 11.86 -2.65 5.80
CA ARG A 77 11.56 -1.35 5.18
C ARG A 77 12.72 -0.39 5.31
N TYR A 78 12.87 0.41 4.27
CA TYR A 78 13.84 1.51 4.24
C TYR A 78 13.10 2.84 4.27
N THR A 79 13.63 3.79 5.01
CA THR A 79 13.17 5.17 4.98
C THR A 79 14.22 6.02 4.27
N ILE A 80 13.83 6.66 3.19
CA ILE A 80 14.72 7.50 2.39
C ILE A 80 14.31 8.96 2.61
N GLY A 81 15.25 9.76 3.10
CA GLY A 81 15.07 11.20 3.25
C GLY A 81 15.59 11.95 2.03
N TYR A 82 14.92 13.03 1.68
CA TYR A 82 15.33 13.93 0.60
C TYR A 82 14.84 15.34 0.87
N TYR A 83 15.46 16.31 0.23
CA TYR A 83 15.05 17.71 0.29
C TYR A 83 14.19 18.03 -0.93
N THR A 84 13.08 18.72 -0.70
CA THR A 84 12.22 19.21 -1.77
C THR A 84 12.30 20.73 -1.91
N LYS A 85 12.15 21.22 -3.12
CA LYS A 85 11.97 22.67 -3.39
C LYS A 85 10.52 23.10 -3.26
N ALA A 86 9.59 22.17 -3.12
CA ALA A 86 8.19 22.47 -2.94
C ALA A 86 7.95 23.19 -1.60
N THR A 87 7.01 24.12 -1.58
CA THR A 87 6.66 24.89 -0.39
C THR A 87 5.30 24.48 0.18
N ALA A 88 5.14 24.61 1.49
CA ALA A 88 3.87 24.33 2.17
C ALA A 88 2.72 25.25 1.67
N ALA A 89 3.05 26.46 1.19
CA ALA A 89 2.07 27.39 0.67
C ALA A 89 1.33 26.88 -0.57
N GLU A 90 1.90 25.94 -1.30
CA GLU A 90 1.26 25.37 -2.48
C GLU A 90 0.09 24.45 -2.14
N GLY A 91 0.06 23.86 -0.95
CA GLY A 91 -1.00 22.97 -0.47
C GLY A 91 -1.31 21.78 -1.38
N LYS A 92 -0.41 21.49 -2.31
CA LYS A 92 -0.62 20.50 -3.37
C LYS A 92 0.02 19.17 -3.02
N GLN A 93 -0.60 18.13 -3.50
CA GLN A 93 -0.01 16.81 -3.52
C GLN A 93 1.08 16.73 -4.59
N HIS A 94 2.27 16.29 -4.20
CA HIS A 94 3.38 16.08 -5.12
C HIS A 94 3.53 14.59 -5.42
N LYS A 95 3.61 14.25 -6.70
CA LYS A 95 3.79 12.88 -7.15
C LYS A 95 5.20 12.40 -6.81
N LEU A 96 5.28 11.16 -6.31
CA LEU A 96 6.52 10.49 -5.99
C LEU A 96 6.73 9.30 -6.93
N ASP A 97 7.93 9.18 -7.49
CA ASP A 97 8.32 8.04 -8.32
C ASP A 97 9.69 7.55 -7.86
N LEU A 98 9.71 6.34 -7.33
CA LEU A 98 10.92 5.68 -6.84
C LEU A 98 11.22 4.47 -7.73
N ARG A 99 12.42 4.43 -8.29
CA ARG A 99 12.87 3.37 -9.18
C ARG A 99 14.21 2.81 -8.73
N LEU A 100 14.45 1.54 -9.04
CA LEU A 100 15.76 0.94 -8.88
C LEU A 100 16.73 1.50 -9.91
N ALA A 101 17.98 1.72 -9.48
CA ALA A 101 19.03 2.21 -10.39
C ALA A 101 19.31 1.20 -11.52
N PRO A 102 19.70 1.68 -12.72
CA PRO A 102 20.07 0.78 -13.83
C PRO A 102 21.21 -0.19 -13.49
N SER A 103 22.05 0.15 -12.52
CA SER A 103 23.13 -0.70 -12.02
C SER A 103 22.67 -2.04 -11.45
N PHE A 104 21.40 -2.17 -11.07
CA PHE A 104 20.82 -3.46 -10.67
C PHE A 104 20.67 -4.42 -11.86
N GLY A 105 20.69 -3.93 -13.11
CA GLY A 105 20.68 -4.75 -14.33
C GLY A 105 19.54 -5.76 -14.34
N LYS A 106 19.88 -7.03 -14.65
CA LYS A 106 18.92 -8.13 -14.69
C LYS A 106 18.27 -8.40 -13.32
N LYS A 107 18.99 -8.22 -12.22
CA LYS A 107 18.49 -8.42 -10.86
C LYS A 107 17.40 -7.40 -10.50
N GLY A 108 17.47 -6.19 -11.02
CA GLY A 108 16.44 -5.17 -10.80
C GLY A 108 15.06 -5.56 -11.31
N ARG A 109 14.97 -6.50 -12.25
CA ARG A 109 13.70 -7.02 -12.76
C ARG A 109 13.01 -8.01 -11.82
N GLU A 110 13.75 -8.59 -10.89
CA GLU A 110 13.25 -9.54 -9.90
C GLU A 110 12.66 -8.84 -8.67
N TYR A 111 12.85 -7.52 -8.55
CA TYR A 111 12.39 -6.74 -7.41
C TYR A 111 11.24 -5.82 -7.79
N VAL A 112 10.29 -5.71 -6.89
CA VAL A 112 9.18 -4.75 -6.99
C VAL A 112 9.41 -3.65 -5.96
N VAL A 113 9.28 -2.39 -6.40
CA VAL A 113 9.39 -1.23 -5.52
C VAL A 113 8.00 -0.90 -4.97
N LEU A 114 7.84 -1.02 -3.65
CA LEU A 114 6.63 -0.67 -2.94
C LEU A 114 6.87 0.59 -2.12
N THR A 115 6.26 1.68 -2.51
CA THR A 115 6.42 2.99 -1.85
C THR A 115 5.14 3.81 -1.98
N LYS A 116 5.00 4.81 -1.13
CA LYS A 116 3.91 5.78 -1.31
C LYS A 116 4.09 6.53 -2.63
N THR A 117 2.99 6.90 -3.25
CA THR A 117 2.98 7.49 -4.59
C THR A 117 2.97 9.01 -4.60
N ALA A 118 2.85 9.64 -3.43
CA ALA A 118 2.78 11.08 -3.31
C ALA A 118 3.23 11.57 -1.93
N PHE A 119 3.47 12.85 -1.82
CA PHE A 119 3.76 13.51 -0.56
C PHE A 119 3.13 14.91 -0.49
N TYR A 120 2.96 15.39 0.73
CA TYR A 120 2.55 16.76 1.01
C TYR A 120 3.64 17.47 1.80
N VAL A 121 3.83 18.74 1.54
CA VAL A 121 4.71 19.59 2.33
C VAL A 121 3.91 20.16 3.48
N HIS A 122 4.41 19.96 4.69
CA HIS A 122 3.78 20.46 5.91
C HIS A 122 4.37 21.80 6.35
#